data_61f08be0c8f030445e5c96a72fdfe524
#
_entry.id   61f08be0c8f030445e5c96a72fdfe524
#
_cell.length_a   1.000
_cell.length_b   1.000
_cell.length_c   1.000
_cell.angle_alpha   90.00
_cell.angle_beta   90.00
_cell.angle_gamma   90.00
#
_symmetry.space_group_name_H-M   'P 1'
#
loop_
_entity.id
_entity.type
_entity.pdbx_description
1 polymer ?
#
loop_
_entity_poly.entity_id
_entity_poly.type
_entity_poly.pdbx_seq_one_letter_code
_entity_poly.pdbx_strand_id
1 'polypeptide(L)'
;MDHGWTTDTPTTRIRHLRLAIDDSCNLRCPSCRKSMTFHKEGAAHDLGIRLADRINQWLVGQTHDIQVHMGSDGDPFASHVYRHFMEHTPKRDNIRYSILTNGLMFKEFHTRVPDIIHNLDELGVSIDGTSRDTYERLRLGGRWDKVTENLECISELKRRLGFRFTLHMVVQRGNYHEMMDMVMMGKALGADEVYLNRITDWNTLANFAQHDVADPTHPEHDEFLKHLHIVKSSRENVTYATLE
;
A
#
# COMPACT_ATOMS: atom_id res chain seq x y z
N MET A 1 -5.24 -18.62 -28.03
CA MET A 1 -5.09 -19.64 -26.98
C MET A 1 -6.33 -19.56 -26.13
N ASP A 2 -7.15 -20.56 -26.27
CA ASP A 2 -8.47 -20.67 -25.61
C ASP A 2 -8.22 -21.00 -24.13
N HIS A 3 -8.43 -20.04 -23.24
CA HIS A 3 -8.31 -20.24 -21.79
C HIS A 3 -9.60 -20.95 -21.33
N GLY A 4 -9.61 -22.27 -21.43
CA GLY A 4 -10.73 -23.17 -21.13
C GLY A 4 -11.44 -22.92 -19.80
N TRP A 5 -12.26 -21.89 -19.74
CA TRP A 5 -13.28 -21.71 -18.72
C TRP A 5 -14.42 -22.66 -19.01
N THR A 6 -14.47 -23.78 -18.31
CA THR A 6 -15.64 -24.69 -18.40
C THR A 6 -16.72 -24.17 -17.45
N THR A 7 -17.95 -24.09 -17.99
CA THR A 7 -19.16 -23.66 -17.25
C THR A 7 -19.60 -24.64 -16.15
N ASP A 8 -18.94 -25.80 -16.04
CA ASP A 8 -19.27 -26.87 -15.09
C ASP A 8 -18.38 -26.94 -13.85
N THR A 9 -17.53 -25.95 -13.63
CA THR A 9 -16.77 -25.88 -12.39
C THR A 9 -17.70 -25.41 -11.26
N PRO A 10 -17.79 -26.13 -10.12
CA PRO A 10 -18.54 -25.64 -8.96
C PRO A 10 -18.08 -24.24 -8.65
N THR A 11 -19.01 -23.30 -8.48
CA THR A 11 -18.73 -21.89 -8.17
C THR A 11 -17.70 -21.80 -7.07
N THR A 12 -16.46 -21.54 -7.45
CA THR A 12 -15.35 -21.40 -6.51
C THR A 12 -15.70 -20.25 -5.59
N ARG A 13 -15.82 -20.49 -4.30
CA ARG A 13 -16.10 -19.44 -3.31
C ARG A 13 -14.98 -18.42 -3.39
N ILE A 14 -15.30 -17.15 -3.60
CA ILE A 14 -14.34 -16.06 -3.60
C ILE A 14 -13.79 -15.91 -2.16
N ARG A 15 -12.51 -16.18 -1.98
CA ARG A 15 -11.82 -16.03 -0.69
C ARG A 15 -10.96 -14.77 -0.61
N HIS A 16 -10.54 -14.26 -1.77
CA HIS A 16 -9.73 -13.05 -1.87
C HIS A 16 -10.40 -12.08 -2.83
N LEU A 17 -10.66 -10.90 -2.35
CA LEU A 17 -11.26 -9.80 -3.10
C LEU A 17 -10.29 -8.62 -3.11
N ARG A 18 -9.73 -8.29 -4.28
CA ARG A 18 -8.90 -7.09 -4.44
C ARG A 18 -9.75 -5.97 -5.01
N LEU A 19 -9.85 -4.86 -4.28
CA LEU A 19 -10.60 -3.69 -4.67
C LEU A 19 -9.71 -2.70 -5.43
N ALA A 20 -10.13 -2.33 -6.64
CA ALA A 20 -9.60 -1.26 -7.47
C ALA A 20 -10.78 -0.40 -7.95
N ILE A 21 -11.48 0.24 -7.01
CA ILE A 21 -12.76 0.93 -7.26
C ILE A 21 -12.62 2.46 -7.35
N ASP A 22 -11.44 2.99 -6.99
CA ASP A 22 -11.13 4.41 -7.08
C ASP A 22 -9.61 4.65 -7.03
N ASP A 23 -9.09 5.54 -7.88
CA ASP A 23 -7.68 5.89 -7.97
C ASP A 23 -7.33 7.21 -7.24
N SER A 24 -8.25 7.75 -6.45
CA SER A 24 -8.01 8.96 -5.65
C SER A 24 -6.84 8.79 -4.68
N CYS A 25 -5.94 9.77 -4.69
CA CYS A 25 -4.78 9.81 -3.81
C CYS A 25 -4.38 11.26 -3.50
N ASN A 26 -4.03 11.52 -2.26
CA ASN A 26 -3.56 12.81 -1.77
C ASN A 26 -2.07 13.07 -2.03
N LEU A 27 -1.40 12.19 -2.78
CA LEU A 27 0.00 12.34 -3.20
C LEU A 27 0.14 12.38 -4.73
N ARG A 28 1.27 12.91 -5.17
CA ARG A 28 1.71 12.95 -6.57
C ARG A 28 3.15 12.42 -6.67
N CYS A 29 3.35 11.16 -6.23
CA CYS A 29 4.66 10.52 -6.32
C CYS A 29 5.11 10.44 -7.78
N PRO A 30 6.30 10.97 -8.16
CA PRO A 30 6.74 11.01 -9.56
C PRO A 30 6.80 9.63 -10.23
N SER A 31 7.15 8.60 -9.48
CA SER A 31 7.19 7.21 -9.94
C SER A 31 5.82 6.55 -10.15
N CYS A 32 4.72 7.19 -9.70
CA CYS A 32 3.38 6.60 -9.72
C CYS A 32 2.40 7.38 -10.61
N ARG A 33 2.37 8.72 -10.52
CA ARG A 33 1.36 9.54 -11.19
C ARG A 33 1.83 10.95 -11.50
N LYS A 34 1.25 11.55 -12.55
CA LYS A 34 1.59 12.92 -12.99
C LYS A 34 0.85 14.01 -12.21
N SER A 35 -0.30 13.70 -11.62
CA SER A 35 -1.13 14.65 -10.87
C SER A 35 -1.80 13.98 -9.69
N MET A 36 -2.16 14.75 -8.66
CA MET A 36 -3.09 14.29 -7.64
C MET A 36 -4.45 14.03 -8.29
N THR A 37 -5.12 12.96 -7.88
CA THR A 37 -6.44 12.59 -8.37
C THR A 37 -7.39 12.53 -7.18
N PHE A 38 -8.55 13.20 -7.30
CA PHE A 38 -9.62 13.12 -6.31
C PHE A 38 -10.96 13.09 -7.02
N HIS A 39 -11.65 11.98 -6.90
CA HIS A 39 -13.04 11.85 -7.33
C HIS A 39 -13.97 12.13 -6.14
N LYS A 40 -14.41 13.40 -6.00
CA LYS A 40 -15.33 13.83 -4.94
C LYS A 40 -16.78 13.88 -5.40
N GLU A 41 -16.99 13.96 -6.72
CA GLU A 41 -18.27 14.07 -7.41
C GLU A 41 -18.13 13.65 -8.87
N GLY A 42 -19.25 13.48 -9.56
CA GLY A 42 -19.32 13.15 -10.98
C GLY A 42 -19.31 11.65 -11.26
N ALA A 43 -19.30 11.28 -12.54
CA ALA A 43 -19.60 9.94 -13.00
C ALA A 43 -18.66 8.85 -12.43
N ALA A 44 -17.36 9.14 -12.30
CA ALA A 44 -16.38 8.20 -11.72
C ALA A 44 -16.65 7.98 -10.24
N HIS A 45 -16.84 9.05 -9.45
CA HIS A 45 -17.22 8.98 -8.05
C HIS A 45 -18.51 8.16 -7.86
N ASP A 46 -19.58 8.51 -8.59
CA ASP A 46 -20.89 7.88 -8.46
C ASP A 46 -20.84 6.39 -8.84
N LEU A 47 -20.03 6.03 -9.84
CA LEU A 47 -19.79 4.63 -10.19
C LEU A 47 -19.07 3.91 -9.04
N GLY A 48 -18.03 4.51 -8.49
CA GLY A 48 -17.28 3.97 -7.36
C GLY A 48 -18.17 3.73 -6.14
N ILE A 49 -19.03 4.70 -5.78
CA ILE A 49 -20.00 4.55 -4.67
C ILE A 49 -20.96 3.38 -4.94
N ARG A 50 -21.54 3.30 -6.13
CA ARG A 50 -22.44 2.16 -6.48
C ARG A 50 -21.73 0.81 -6.41
N LEU A 51 -20.45 0.76 -6.82
CA LEU A 51 -19.66 -0.48 -6.71
C LEU A 51 -19.39 -0.82 -5.25
N ALA A 52 -19.01 0.16 -4.43
CA ALA A 52 -18.81 0.00 -3.00
C ALA A 52 -20.06 -0.57 -2.29
N ASP A 53 -21.24 0.01 -2.58
CA ASP A 53 -22.52 -0.45 -2.03
C ASP A 53 -22.85 -1.89 -2.46
N ARG A 54 -22.65 -2.22 -3.74
CA ARG A 54 -22.88 -3.58 -4.25
C ARG A 54 -21.94 -4.60 -3.62
N ILE A 55 -20.68 -4.24 -3.42
CA ILE A 55 -19.70 -5.12 -2.76
C ILE A 55 -20.09 -5.32 -1.31
N ASN A 56 -20.44 -4.26 -0.57
CA ASN A 56 -20.89 -4.35 0.81
C ASN A 56 -22.16 -5.22 0.93
N GLN A 57 -23.14 -5.04 0.04
CA GLN A 57 -24.33 -5.88 -0.01
C GLN A 57 -23.98 -7.35 -0.28
N TRP A 58 -23.04 -7.64 -1.19
CA TRP A 58 -22.58 -8.99 -1.46
C TRP A 58 -21.87 -9.60 -0.25
N LEU A 59 -21.04 -8.84 0.47
CA LEU A 59 -20.33 -9.28 1.67
C LEU A 59 -21.28 -9.70 2.78
N VAL A 60 -22.46 -9.05 2.92
CA VAL A 60 -23.52 -9.44 3.90
C VAL A 60 -23.93 -10.89 3.74
N GLY A 61 -24.05 -11.37 2.50
CA GLY A 61 -24.51 -12.74 2.18
C GLY A 61 -23.43 -13.82 2.35
N GLN A 62 -22.18 -13.47 2.64
CA GLN A 62 -21.10 -14.46 2.69
C GLN A 62 -20.99 -15.12 4.07
N THR A 63 -20.84 -16.44 4.06
CA THR A 63 -20.73 -17.25 5.30
C THR A 63 -19.37 -17.92 5.47
N HIS A 64 -18.45 -17.74 4.51
CA HIS A 64 -17.09 -18.25 4.53
C HIS A 64 -16.09 -17.11 4.71
N ASP A 65 -14.85 -17.45 5.05
CA ASP A 65 -13.80 -16.47 5.24
C ASP A 65 -13.44 -15.77 3.94
N ILE A 66 -13.39 -14.44 3.99
CA ILE A 66 -13.02 -13.57 2.88
C ILE A 66 -11.94 -12.59 3.33
N GLN A 67 -10.90 -12.47 2.54
CA GLN A 67 -9.90 -11.43 2.66
C GLN A 67 -10.12 -10.34 1.62
N VAL A 68 -10.30 -9.11 2.08
CA VAL A 68 -10.52 -7.92 1.24
C VAL A 68 -9.23 -7.10 1.24
N HIS A 69 -8.65 -6.90 0.04
CA HIS A 69 -7.45 -6.10 -0.14
C HIS A 69 -7.79 -4.74 -0.74
N MET A 70 -7.30 -3.66 -0.13
CA MET A 70 -7.49 -2.27 -0.56
C MET A 70 -6.14 -1.56 -0.76
N GLY A 71 -6.07 -0.61 -1.70
CA GLY A 71 -4.88 0.21 -1.95
C GLY A 71 -4.07 -0.23 -3.18
N SER A 72 -4.69 -0.95 -4.13
CA SER A 72 -4.06 -1.27 -5.41
C SER A 72 -3.89 -0.05 -6.30
N ASP A 73 -4.92 0.82 -6.31
CA ASP A 73 -4.95 2.11 -7.01
C ASP A 73 -5.38 3.19 -6.02
N GLY A 74 -4.70 4.31 -5.99
CA GLY A 74 -5.01 5.39 -5.05
C GLY A 74 -4.64 5.10 -3.60
N ASP A 75 -5.28 5.81 -2.68
CA ASP A 75 -5.09 5.64 -1.23
C ASP A 75 -6.43 5.48 -0.51
N PRO A 76 -6.65 4.37 0.22
CA PRO A 76 -7.94 4.08 0.83
C PRO A 76 -8.43 5.12 1.83
N PHE A 77 -7.53 5.75 2.58
CA PHE A 77 -7.91 6.78 3.56
C PHE A 77 -8.06 8.17 2.94
N ALA A 78 -7.49 8.42 1.75
CA ALA A 78 -7.68 9.67 1.01
C ALA A 78 -8.92 9.63 0.10
N SER A 79 -9.28 8.47 -0.43
CA SER A 79 -10.40 8.28 -1.34
C SER A 79 -11.76 8.41 -0.66
N HIS A 80 -12.67 9.20 -1.23
CA HIS A 80 -14.05 9.28 -0.76
C HIS A 80 -14.80 7.96 -0.95
N VAL A 81 -14.54 7.26 -2.06
CA VAL A 81 -15.18 5.99 -2.39
C VAL A 81 -14.76 4.89 -1.43
N TYR A 82 -13.44 4.75 -1.16
CA TYR A 82 -12.95 3.75 -0.20
C TYR A 82 -13.41 4.05 1.22
N ARG A 83 -13.46 5.34 1.63
CA ARG A 83 -14.00 5.71 2.94
C ARG A 83 -15.47 5.34 3.05
N HIS A 84 -16.28 5.64 2.02
CA HIS A 84 -17.67 5.21 1.97
C HIS A 84 -17.80 3.69 2.08
N PHE A 85 -16.98 2.92 1.33
CA PHE A 85 -16.94 1.47 1.44
C PHE A 85 -16.67 1.03 2.89
N MET A 86 -15.62 1.57 3.51
CA MET A 86 -15.20 1.19 4.87
C MET A 86 -16.21 1.58 5.95
N GLU A 87 -16.85 2.75 5.82
CA GLU A 87 -17.85 3.26 6.76
C GLU A 87 -19.18 2.48 6.70
N HIS A 88 -19.48 1.85 5.55
CA HIS A 88 -20.73 1.09 5.33
C HIS A 88 -20.50 -0.43 5.24
N THR A 89 -19.28 -0.88 5.48
CA THR A 89 -18.99 -2.32 5.44
C THR A 89 -19.70 -3.06 6.58
N PRO A 90 -20.25 -4.27 6.33
CA PRO A 90 -20.94 -5.01 7.37
C PRO A 90 -19.93 -5.51 8.42
N LYS A 91 -20.30 -5.40 9.68
CA LYS A 91 -19.54 -6.00 10.78
C LYS A 91 -19.65 -7.52 10.72
N ARG A 92 -18.55 -8.20 10.38
CA ARG A 92 -18.51 -9.65 10.16
C ARG A 92 -17.15 -10.22 10.57
N ASP A 93 -17.14 -11.23 11.43
CA ASP A 93 -15.92 -11.86 11.93
C ASP A 93 -15.20 -12.72 10.86
N ASN A 94 -15.95 -13.14 9.83
CA ASN A 94 -15.41 -13.91 8.70
C ASN A 94 -14.85 -13.04 7.57
N ILE A 95 -14.77 -11.72 7.75
CA ILE A 95 -14.17 -10.80 6.76
C ILE A 95 -12.93 -10.17 7.39
N ARG A 96 -11.79 -10.33 6.73
CA ARG A 96 -10.51 -9.75 7.13
C ARG A 96 -10.06 -8.75 6.08
N TYR A 97 -9.32 -7.74 6.51
CA TYR A 97 -8.89 -6.64 5.64
C TYR A 97 -7.38 -6.53 5.59
N SER A 98 -6.85 -6.39 4.37
CA SER A 98 -5.46 -5.98 4.12
C SER A 98 -5.47 -4.63 3.41
N ILE A 99 -4.81 -3.64 3.99
CA ILE A 99 -4.81 -2.27 3.49
C ILE A 99 -3.38 -1.85 3.20
N LEU A 100 -3.14 -1.33 1.98
CA LEU A 100 -1.92 -0.61 1.64
C LEU A 100 -2.25 0.87 1.51
N THR A 101 -1.52 1.72 2.25
CA THR A 101 -1.76 3.17 2.30
C THR A 101 -0.45 3.96 2.27
N ASN A 102 -0.50 5.23 1.92
CA ASN A 102 0.61 6.16 2.12
C ASN A 102 0.74 6.67 3.57
N GLY A 103 -0.16 6.29 4.44
CA GLY A 103 -0.15 6.56 5.86
C GLY A 103 -0.57 7.96 6.30
N LEU A 104 -0.68 8.95 5.40
CA LEU A 104 -0.90 10.36 5.78
C LEU A 104 -2.25 10.67 6.42
N MET A 105 -3.28 9.90 6.09
CA MET A 105 -4.64 10.15 6.57
C MET A 105 -5.08 9.14 7.64
N PHE A 106 -4.22 8.20 8.02
CA PHE A 106 -4.59 7.08 8.90
C PHE A 106 -5.13 7.55 10.26
N LYS A 107 -4.39 8.38 10.99
CA LYS A 107 -4.76 8.86 12.33
C LYS A 107 -6.07 9.62 12.34
N GLU A 108 -6.39 10.33 11.25
CA GLU A 108 -7.62 11.10 11.12
C GLU A 108 -8.86 10.21 10.90
N PHE A 109 -8.69 9.09 10.18
CA PHE A 109 -9.83 8.30 9.71
C PHE A 109 -10.01 6.94 10.39
N HIS A 110 -8.97 6.36 11.02
CA HIS A 110 -9.08 4.99 11.57
C HIS A 110 -10.17 4.85 12.63
N THR A 111 -10.44 5.89 13.40
CA THR A 111 -11.50 5.89 14.44
C THR A 111 -12.92 5.90 13.86
N ARG A 112 -13.08 6.29 12.59
CA ARG A 112 -14.38 6.32 11.89
C ARG A 112 -14.76 4.96 11.31
N VAL A 113 -13.81 4.03 11.23
CA VAL A 113 -13.99 2.70 10.63
C VAL A 113 -13.55 1.59 11.59
N PRO A 114 -14.10 1.56 12.83
CA PRO A 114 -13.63 0.68 13.88
C PRO A 114 -13.76 -0.80 13.52
N ASP A 115 -14.79 -1.19 12.78
CA ASP A 115 -14.99 -2.60 12.38
C ASP A 115 -13.95 -3.08 11.38
N ILE A 116 -13.51 -2.20 10.47
CA ILE A 116 -12.37 -2.47 9.57
C ILE A 116 -11.09 -2.64 10.41
N ILE A 117 -10.84 -1.72 11.33
CA ILE A 117 -9.61 -1.70 12.14
C ILE A 117 -9.51 -2.93 13.05
N HIS A 118 -10.62 -3.38 13.66
CA HIS A 118 -10.63 -4.61 14.46
C HIS A 118 -10.44 -5.88 13.63
N ASN A 119 -10.84 -5.86 12.37
CA ASN A 119 -10.71 -6.99 11.45
C ASN A 119 -9.51 -6.86 10.51
N LEU A 120 -8.56 -5.97 10.81
CA LEU A 120 -7.31 -5.90 10.06
C LEU A 120 -6.52 -7.21 10.21
N ASP A 121 -6.13 -7.75 9.07
CA ASP A 121 -5.14 -8.81 8.94
C ASP A 121 -3.76 -8.19 8.70
N GLU A 122 -3.70 -7.21 7.78
CA GLU A 122 -2.48 -6.51 7.45
C GLU A 122 -2.72 -5.02 7.17
N LEU A 123 -1.81 -4.18 7.66
CA LEU A 123 -1.68 -2.78 7.28
C LEU A 123 -0.27 -2.51 6.76
N GLY A 124 -0.15 -2.29 5.46
CA GLY A 124 1.07 -1.86 4.80
C GLY A 124 1.12 -0.34 4.65
N VAL A 125 2.27 0.26 4.95
CA VAL A 125 2.50 1.69 4.73
C VAL A 125 3.61 1.88 3.70
N SER A 126 3.26 2.56 2.62
CA SER A 126 4.23 2.92 1.58
C SER A 126 4.96 4.20 1.95
N ILE A 127 6.28 4.08 2.20
CA ILE A 127 7.16 5.17 2.57
C ILE A 127 8.50 5.02 1.83
N ASP A 128 8.87 5.98 0.99
CA ASP A 128 10.03 5.86 0.09
C ASP A 128 11.26 6.61 0.60
N GLY A 129 11.32 6.94 1.87
CA GLY A 129 12.46 7.61 2.48
C GLY A 129 12.41 7.55 4.00
N THR A 130 13.57 7.59 4.63
CA THR A 130 13.76 7.57 6.08
C THR A 130 14.17 8.94 6.64
N SER A 131 14.33 9.91 5.74
CA SER A 131 14.59 11.31 6.04
C SER A 131 13.51 12.21 5.43
N ARG A 132 13.34 13.42 6.03
CA ARG A 132 12.42 14.44 5.50
C ARG A 132 12.68 14.73 4.02
N ASP A 133 13.95 14.97 3.69
CA ASP A 133 14.34 15.40 2.34
C ASP A 133 14.05 14.31 1.29
N THR A 134 14.36 13.07 1.59
CA THR A 134 14.08 11.94 0.69
C THR A 134 12.60 11.66 0.59
N TYR A 135 11.89 11.61 1.73
CA TYR A 135 10.47 11.35 1.74
C TYR A 135 9.68 12.41 0.96
N GLU A 136 9.85 13.71 1.27
CA GLU A 136 9.07 14.78 0.66
C GLU A 136 9.42 14.98 -0.83
N ARG A 137 10.63 14.62 -1.25
CA ARG A 137 11.06 14.61 -2.66
C ARG A 137 10.42 13.48 -3.46
N LEU A 138 10.32 12.27 -2.90
CA LEU A 138 9.80 11.09 -3.61
C LEU A 138 8.29 10.92 -3.43
N ARG A 139 7.73 11.46 -2.35
CA ARG A 139 6.30 11.44 -2.04
C ARG A 139 5.74 12.87 -2.11
N LEU A 140 5.76 13.48 -3.32
CA LEU A 140 5.31 14.86 -3.52
C LEU A 140 3.89 15.09 -2.99
N GLY A 141 3.77 16.09 -2.11
CA GLY A 141 2.55 16.36 -1.34
C GLY A 141 2.53 15.71 0.04
N GLY A 142 3.47 14.81 0.30
CA GLY A 142 3.71 14.24 1.63
C GLY A 142 4.33 15.26 2.59
N ARG A 143 4.06 15.06 3.88
CA ARG A 143 4.67 15.83 4.97
C ARG A 143 5.30 14.86 5.96
N TRP A 144 6.59 14.98 6.15
CA TRP A 144 7.37 14.08 7.00
C TRP A 144 6.82 14.00 8.43
N ASP A 145 6.57 15.16 9.06
CA ASP A 145 6.02 15.19 10.42
C ASP A 145 4.68 14.46 10.53
N LYS A 146 3.84 14.58 9.48
CA LYS A 146 2.53 13.95 9.47
C LYS A 146 2.63 12.43 9.31
N VAL A 147 3.49 11.94 8.41
CA VAL A 147 3.62 10.49 8.21
C VAL A 147 4.27 9.82 9.41
N THR A 148 5.28 10.44 10.04
CA THR A 148 5.93 9.90 11.25
C THR A 148 4.96 9.82 12.42
N GLU A 149 4.16 10.86 12.66
CA GLU A 149 3.08 10.85 13.67
C GLU A 149 2.07 9.71 13.42
N ASN A 150 1.71 9.46 12.15
CA ASN A 150 0.81 8.38 11.79
C ASN A 150 1.45 7.00 11.96
N LEU A 151 2.74 6.84 11.64
CA LEU A 151 3.49 5.60 11.86
C LEU A 151 3.56 5.23 13.35
N GLU A 152 3.77 6.21 14.24
CA GLU A 152 3.71 6.00 15.69
C GLU A 152 2.31 5.54 16.14
N CYS A 153 1.26 6.17 15.63
CA CYS A 153 -0.13 5.77 15.89
C CYS A 153 -0.41 4.33 15.42
N ILE A 154 0.08 3.95 14.23
CA ILE A 154 -0.06 2.59 13.67
C ILE A 154 0.69 1.58 14.55
N SER A 155 1.93 1.90 14.94
CA SER A 155 2.75 1.07 15.82
C SER A 155 2.07 0.79 17.17
N GLU A 156 1.48 1.83 17.78
CA GLU A 156 0.71 1.68 19.02
C GLU A 156 -0.54 0.81 18.83
N LEU A 157 -1.26 1.04 17.75
CA LEU A 157 -2.47 0.29 17.43
C LEU A 157 -2.17 -1.19 17.14
N LYS A 158 -1.08 -1.47 16.41
CA LYS A 158 -0.57 -2.82 16.16
C LYS A 158 -0.28 -3.58 17.47
N ARG A 159 0.38 -2.94 18.43
CA ARG A 159 0.65 -3.55 19.75
C ARG A 159 -0.63 -3.95 20.50
N ARG A 160 -1.73 -3.24 20.27
CA ARG A 160 -3.01 -3.49 20.91
C ARG A 160 -3.86 -4.53 20.19
N LEU A 161 -3.86 -4.54 18.87
CA LEU A 161 -4.77 -5.34 18.05
C LEU A 161 -4.10 -6.56 17.38
N GLY A 162 -2.77 -6.56 17.23
CA GLY A 162 -2.01 -7.71 16.76
C GLY A 162 -2.06 -7.96 15.25
N PHE A 163 -2.53 -7.01 14.44
CA PHE A 163 -2.49 -7.14 12.98
C PHE A 163 -1.04 -7.11 12.46
N ARG A 164 -0.82 -7.64 11.27
CA ARG A 164 0.48 -7.56 10.60
C ARG A 164 0.74 -6.14 10.10
N PHE A 165 1.85 -5.53 10.53
CA PHE A 165 2.28 -4.20 10.10
C PHE A 165 3.49 -4.32 9.19
N THR A 166 3.42 -3.74 7.99
CA THR A 166 4.51 -3.79 7.01
C THR A 166 4.86 -2.41 6.48
N LEU A 167 6.15 -2.19 6.22
CA LEU A 167 6.64 -0.99 5.51
C LEU A 167 7.02 -1.34 4.08
N HIS A 168 6.66 -0.49 3.14
CA HIS A 168 6.95 -0.68 1.72
C HIS A 168 7.78 0.48 1.19
N MET A 169 8.90 0.17 0.54
CA MET A 169 9.78 1.12 -0.13
C MET A 169 9.94 0.75 -1.59
N VAL A 170 9.62 1.68 -2.48
CA VAL A 170 9.96 1.57 -3.91
C VAL A 170 11.39 2.06 -4.08
N VAL A 171 12.30 1.11 -4.26
CA VAL A 171 13.74 1.36 -4.38
C VAL A 171 14.04 1.96 -5.75
N GLN A 172 14.73 3.08 -5.73
CA GLN A 172 15.10 3.85 -6.90
C GLN A 172 16.35 4.68 -6.61
N ARG A 173 16.92 5.34 -7.62
CA ARG A 173 18.12 6.17 -7.50
C ARG A 173 18.08 7.16 -6.34
N GLY A 174 16.91 7.72 -6.06
CA GLY A 174 16.74 8.74 -5.02
C GLY A 174 16.81 8.22 -3.57
N ASN A 175 16.79 6.89 -3.35
CA ASN A 175 16.64 6.35 -2.00
C ASN A 175 17.32 5.00 -1.72
N TYR A 176 17.95 4.34 -2.69
CA TYR A 176 18.54 3.02 -2.48
C TYR A 176 19.57 2.98 -1.34
N HIS A 177 20.24 4.09 -1.08
CA HIS A 177 21.18 4.23 0.04
C HIS A 177 20.52 4.24 1.41
N GLU A 178 19.19 4.48 1.50
CA GLU A 178 18.41 4.45 2.74
C GLU A 178 17.75 3.08 3.01
N MET A 179 18.05 2.04 2.23
CA MET A 179 17.40 0.72 2.40
C MET A 179 17.62 0.13 3.80
N MET A 180 18.84 0.21 4.34
CA MET A 180 19.11 -0.29 5.70
C MET A 180 18.45 0.57 6.77
N ASP A 181 18.42 1.89 6.59
CA ASP A 181 17.72 2.80 7.51
C ASP A 181 16.21 2.52 7.53
N MET A 182 15.63 2.14 6.37
CA MET A 182 14.22 1.70 6.27
C MET A 182 13.98 0.44 7.10
N VAL A 183 14.88 -0.53 7.05
CA VAL A 183 14.81 -1.76 7.86
C VAL A 183 14.88 -1.41 9.34
N MET A 184 15.80 -0.54 9.73
CA MET A 184 15.95 -0.11 11.14
C MET A 184 14.75 0.71 11.63
N MET A 185 14.17 1.55 10.77
CA MET A 185 12.90 2.25 11.05
C MET A 185 11.76 1.25 11.27
N GLY A 186 11.61 0.26 10.39
CA GLY A 186 10.61 -0.80 10.55
C GLY A 186 10.75 -1.52 11.88
N LYS A 187 11.96 -1.91 12.24
CA LYS A 187 12.26 -2.54 13.53
C LYS A 187 11.90 -1.65 14.72
N ALA A 188 12.24 -0.37 14.68
CA ALA A 188 11.94 0.58 15.74
C ALA A 188 10.43 0.80 15.93
N LEU A 189 9.65 0.76 14.84
CA LEU A 189 8.20 0.87 14.85
C LEU A 189 7.48 -0.46 15.17
N GLY A 190 8.23 -1.58 15.25
CA GLY A 190 7.65 -2.90 15.47
C GLY A 190 6.91 -3.44 14.24
N ALA A 191 7.34 -3.05 13.05
CA ALA A 191 6.85 -3.65 11.82
C ALA A 191 7.27 -5.13 11.75
N ASP A 192 6.39 -5.97 11.23
CA ASP A 192 6.65 -7.41 11.08
C ASP A 192 7.55 -7.69 9.88
N GLU A 193 7.55 -6.80 8.88
CA GLU A 193 8.35 -6.95 7.68
C GLU A 193 8.55 -5.63 6.94
N VAL A 194 9.65 -5.51 6.22
CA VAL A 194 9.93 -4.42 5.27
C VAL A 194 9.98 -4.99 3.85
N TYR A 195 9.20 -4.40 2.95
CA TYR A 195 9.19 -4.73 1.52
C TYR A 195 10.04 -3.72 0.76
N LEU A 196 11.07 -4.22 0.08
CA LEU A 196 11.90 -3.46 -0.85
C LEU A 196 11.52 -3.85 -2.27
N ASN A 197 10.81 -2.97 -2.98
CA ASN A 197 10.31 -3.21 -4.32
C ASN A 197 11.12 -2.44 -5.35
N ARG A 198 11.49 -3.05 -6.47
CA ARG A 198 12.07 -2.32 -7.60
C ARG A 198 11.06 -1.32 -8.15
N ILE A 199 11.55 -0.15 -8.57
CA ILE A 199 10.73 0.83 -9.29
C ILE A 199 10.16 0.22 -10.58
N THR A 200 8.91 0.54 -10.89
CA THR A 200 8.23 0.09 -12.11
C THR A 200 7.92 1.29 -13.00
N ASP A 201 8.08 1.12 -14.30
CA ASP A 201 7.75 2.18 -15.27
C ASP A 201 6.23 2.25 -15.51
N TRP A 202 5.63 3.29 -14.95
CA TRP A 202 4.22 3.66 -15.18
C TRP A 202 4.08 4.75 -16.25
N ASN A 203 5.12 5.02 -17.06
CA ASN A 203 5.16 6.11 -18.04
C ASN A 203 4.94 7.51 -17.41
N THR A 204 5.37 7.66 -16.16
CA THR A 204 5.24 8.91 -15.39
C THR A 204 6.55 9.69 -15.35
N LEU A 205 7.68 9.01 -15.43
CA LEU A 205 9.02 9.57 -15.44
C LEU A 205 9.52 9.79 -16.89
N ALA A 206 10.04 10.97 -17.17
CA ALA A 206 10.53 11.31 -18.50
C ALA A 206 11.72 10.44 -18.94
N ASN A 207 12.54 9.98 -18.00
CA ASN A 207 13.67 9.10 -18.24
C ASN A 207 13.74 8.04 -17.14
N PHE A 208 12.92 7.00 -17.25
CA PHE A 208 12.82 5.92 -16.29
C PHE A 208 14.17 5.25 -16.00
N ALA A 209 14.99 5.00 -17.04
CA ALA A 209 16.28 4.34 -16.89
C ALA A 209 17.26 5.06 -15.92
N GLN A 210 17.08 6.36 -15.69
CA GLN A 210 17.88 7.10 -14.71
C GLN A 210 17.47 6.87 -13.27
N HIS A 211 16.33 6.23 -13.05
CA HIS A 211 15.78 5.96 -11.72
C HIS A 211 15.92 4.50 -11.29
N ASP A 212 16.02 3.59 -12.25
CA ASP A 212 16.06 2.15 -12.00
C ASP A 212 17.50 1.66 -11.75
N VAL A 213 17.98 1.83 -10.52
CA VAL A 213 19.33 1.40 -10.10
C VAL A 213 19.50 -0.12 -10.09
N ALA A 214 18.41 -0.88 -10.15
CA ALA A 214 18.46 -2.34 -10.23
C ALA A 214 18.73 -2.83 -11.68
N ASP A 215 18.67 -1.96 -12.68
CA ASP A 215 19.09 -2.28 -14.04
C ASP A 215 20.63 -2.39 -14.08
N PRO A 216 21.19 -3.52 -14.56
CA PRO A 216 22.66 -3.70 -14.66
C PRO A 216 23.39 -2.66 -15.51
N THR A 217 22.69 -1.94 -16.37
CA THR A 217 23.27 -0.87 -17.21
C THR A 217 23.27 0.49 -16.53
N HIS A 218 22.64 0.62 -15.35
CA HIS A 218 22.58 1.88 -14.62
C HIS A 218 23.96 2.25 -14.04
N PRO A 219 24.44 3.52 -14.15
CA PRO A 219 25.76 3.90 -13.67
C PRO A 219 26.00 3.67 -12.16
N GLU A 220 24.96 3.68 -11.35
CA GLU A 220 25.04 3.45 -9.91
C GLU A 220 24.66 2.00 -9.49
N HIS A 221 24.58 1.07 -10.46
CA HIS A 221 24.17 -0.32 -10.17
C HIS A 221 25.11 -1.01 -9.18
N ASP A 222 26.43 -0.92 -9.39
CA ASP A 222 27.41 -1.54 -8.49
C ASP A 222 27.33 -0.99 -7.06
N GLU A 223 27.04 0.30 -6.91
CA GLU A 223 26.85 0.92 -5.59
C GLU A 223 25.55 0.45 -4.95
N PHE A 224 24.46 0.40 -5.72
CA PHE A 224 23.19 -0.19 -5.26
C PHE A 224 23.39 -1.63 -4.76
N LEU A 225 24.15 -2.47 -5.48
CA LEU A 225 24.41 -3.86 -5.06
C LEU A 225 25.14 -3.93 -3.71
N LYS A 226 26.04 -3.01 -3.38
CA LYS A 226 26.68 -2.95 -2.06
C LYS A 226 25.67 -2.70 -0.97
N HIS A 227 24.78 -1.72 -1.14
CA HIS A 227 23.71 -1.43 -0.19
C HIS A 227 22.74 -2.62 -0.05
N LEU A 228 22.36 -3.26 -1.16
CA LEU A 228 21.50 -4.44 -1.14
C LEU A 228 22.17 -5.61 -0.39
N HIS A 229 23.48 -5.81 -0.58
CA HIS A 229 24.25 -6.82 0.15
C HIS A 229 24.25 -6.56 1.66
N ILE A 230 24.41 -5.32 2.10
CA ILE A 230 24.33 -4.94 3.53
C ILE A 230 22.97 -5.36 4.11
N VAL A 231 21.89 -5.03 3.44
CA VAL A 231 20.54 -5.39 3.91
C VAL A 231 20.35 -6.91 3.92
N LYS A 232 20.73 -7.62 2.85
CA LYS A 232 20.65 -9.10 2.78
C LYS A 232 21.48 -9.79 3.88
N SER A 233 22.57 -9.17 4.31
CA SER A 233 23.44 -9.70 5.38
C SER A 233 22.92 -9.42 6.80
N SER A 234 21.95 -8.51 6.97
CA SER A 234 21.44 -8.09 8.28
C SER A 234 20.59 -9.15 8.99
N ARG A 235 20.08 -10.14 8.26
CA ARG A 235 19.16 -11.18 8.77
C ARG A 235 17.84 -10.65 9.35
N GLU A 236 17.50 -9.41 9.07
CA GLU A 236 16.22 -8.83 9.43
C GLU A 236 15.11 -9.34 8.49
N ASN A 237 13.85 -9.21 8.91
CA ASN A 237 12.70 -9.66 8.11
C ASN A 237 12.42 -8.71 6.96
N VAL A 238 13.00 -8.98 5.81
CA VAL A 238 12.92 -8.16 4.59
C VAL A 238 12.52 -9.01 3.40
N THR A 239 11.50 -8.58 2.66
CA THR A 239 11.13 -9.15 1.37
C THR A 239 11.68 -8.26 0.24
N TYR A 240 12.42 -8.90 -0.68
CA TYR A 240 13.06 -8.26 -1.84
C TYR A 240 12.20 -8.48 -3.09
N ALA A 241 10.97 -7.99 -3.09
CA ALA A 241 10.09 -8.18 -4.23
C ALA A 241 10.67 -7.49 -5.48
N THR A 242 10.98 -8.27 -6.51
CA THR A 242 11.49 -7.80 -7.81
C THR A 242 12.90 -7.15 -7.81
N LEU A 243 13.66 -7.22 -6.70
CA LEU A 243 15.06 -6.74 -6.64
C LEU A 243 16.10 -7.85 -6.90
N GLU A 244 15.66 -9.05 -7.22
CA GLU A 244 16.51 -10.20 -7.55
C GLU A 244 16.69 -10.34 -9.06
#